data_caad8ce4c983860fc339aad9fa6bd19d
#
_entry.id   caad8ce4c983860fc339aad9fa6bd19d
#
_cell.length_a   1.000
_cell.length_b   1.000
_cell.length_c   1.000
_cell.angle_alpha   90.00
_cell.angle_beta   90.00
_cell.angle_gamma   90.00
#
_symmetry.space_group_name_H-M   'P 1'
#
loop_
_entity.id
_entity.type
_entity.pdbx_description
1 polymer ?
#
loop_
_entity_poly.entity_id
_entity_poly.type
_entity_poly.pdbx_seq_one_letter_code
_entity_poly.pdbx_strand_id
1 'polypeptide(L)'
;MSRETRLGEAEQYRSGSWLERRVARWRRGRGSAPPALRRAFEAVLDRLPGDHLVSVLPQGERVRLSAKYRHVSWNPVEYRAFRAAVRRGATVLDIGANVGAYTLMFATWVGDQGRVFAFEPAPDARAGLRTHVTMNGFDRRVTIVASAVAASVGSAPFAMHPSGGASSLAVSSLGDVPHIDVATETIDNFCRTLALLPAVVKIDVEGAELEVLKGGRQALALPGLHIFVEFHPGAWQLSGITRADIEAELREQGFTAEPLDASCDPWTTEGVCVRLRRR
;
A
#
# COMPACT_ATOMS: atom_id res chain seq x y z
N MET A 1 12.06 -7.73 23.78
CA MET A 1 10.68 -7.70 23.25
C MET A 1 9.76 -7.25 24.37
N SER A 2 9.34 -5.99 24.33
CA SER A 2 8.57 -5.35 25.39
C SER A 2 7.09 -5.81 25.37
N ARG A 3 6.42 -5.70 26.51
CA ARG A 3 4.99 -6.05 26.67
C ARG A 3 4.04 -5.28 25.73
N GLU A 4 4.47 -4.13 25.22
CA GLU A 4 3.67 -3.27 24.33
C GLU A 4 3.52 -3.82 22.90
N THR A 5 4.51 -4.56 22.38
CA THR A 5 4.44 -5.18 21.04
C THR A 5 3.37 -6.30 20.99
N ARG A 6 3.01 -6.92 22.13
CA ARG A 6 1.98 -7.96 22.19
C ARG A 6 0.54 -7.44 22.32
N LEU A 7 0.36 -6.19 22.71
CA LEU A 7 -0.99 -5.61 22.84
C LEU A 7 -1.58 -5.17 21.49
N GLY A 8 -0.73 -4.76 20.52
CA GLY A 8 -1.17 -4.36 19.18
C GLY A 8 -1.81 -5.47 18.36
N GLU A 9 -1.30 -6.71 18.47
CA GLU A 9 -1.85 -7.87 17.73
C GLU A 9 -3.19 -8.37 18.30
N ALA A 10 -3.48 -8.14 19.57
CA ALA A 10 -4.69 -8.63 20.23
C ALA A 10 -5.91 -7.72 20.02
N GLU A 11 -5.73 -6.44 19.69
CA GLU A 11 -6.82 -5.48 19.49
C GLU A 11 -7.38 -5.46 18.07
N GLN A 12 -6.64 -5.91 17.08
CA GLN A 12 -7.05 -5.94 15.66
C GLN A 12 -8.30 -6.80 15.37
N TYR A 13 -8.73 -7.67 16.29
CA TYR A 13 -9.77 -8.69 16.03
C TYR A 13 -10.99 -8.63 16.96
N ARG A 14 -11.28 -7.50 17.60
CA ARG A 14 -12.39 -7.44 18.58
C ARG A 14 -13.80 -7.32 18.03
N SER A 15 -14.00 -7.17 16.72
CA SER A 15 -15.32 -6.94 16.13
C SER A 15 -15.79 -7.98 15.10
N GLY A 16 -15.18 -9.14 15.06
CA GLY A 16 -15.63 -10.24 14.20
C GLY A 16 -16.95 -10.87 14.65
N SER A 17 -17.63 -11.56 13.72
CA SER A 17 -18.81 -12.38 14.03
C SER A 17 -18.49 -13.42 15.10
N TRP A 18 -19.53 -14.02 15.73
CA TRP A 18 -19.34 -15.11 16.69
C TRP A 18 -18.43 -16.24 16.15
N LEU A 19 -18.57 -16.56 14.86
CA LEU A 19 -17.75 -17.55 14.18
C LEU A 19 -16.27 -17.14 14.09
N GLU A 20 -15.99 -15.90 13.78
CA GLU A 20 -14.62 -15.35 13.71
C GLU A 20 -13.94 -15.34 15.08
N ARG A 21 -14.65 -14.99 16.15
CA ARG A 21 -14.12 -15.08 17.50
C ARG A 21 -13.80 -16.51 17.93
N ARG A 22 -14.57 -17.51 17.49
CA ARG A 22 -14.27 -18.95 17.71
C ARG A 22 -13.05 -19.41 16.91
N VAL A 23 -12.94 -19.01 15.66
CA VAL A 23 -11.80 -19.34 14.79
C VAL A 23 -10.51 -18.69 15.27
N ALA A 24 -10.56 -17.42 15.67
CA ALA A 24 -9.40 -16.73 16.27
C ALA A 24 -8.96 -17.36 17.59
N ARG A 25 -9.91 -17.85 18.41
CA ARG A 25 -9.64 -18.59 19.66
C ARG A 25 -9.03 -19.97 19.39
N TRP A 26 -9.53 -20.65 18.36
CA TRP A 26 -9.02 -21.97 17.92
C TRP A 26 -7.58 -21.86 17.35
N ARG A 27 -7.28 -20.79 16.59
CA ARG A 27 -5.93 -20.53 16.07
C ARG A 27 -4.89 -20.26 17.16
N ARG A 28 -5.26 -19.62 18.27
CA ARG A 28 -4.34 -19.36 19.40
C ARG A 28 -4.01 -20.59 20.24
N GLY A 29 -4.78 -21.65 20.13
CA GLY A 29 -4.69 -22.81 21.01
C GLY A 29 -4.08 -24.08 20.40
N ARG A 30 -3.82 -24.12 19.08
CA ARG A 30 -3.29 -25.33 18.41
C ARG A 30 -2.49 -24.93 17.17
N GLY A 31 -1.35 -25.59 16.97
CA GLY A 31 -0.48 -25.44 15.82
C GLY A 31 -1.25 -25.46 14.48
N SER A 32 -0.62 -24.96 13.43
CA SER A 32 -1.21 -24.70 12.11
C SER A 32 -2.14 -25.82 11.64
N ALA A 33 -3.37 -25.48 11.29
CA ALA A 33 -4.32 -26.42 10.71
C ALA A 33 -3.72 -27.08 9.45
N PRO A 34 -4.02 -28.38 9.20
CA PRO A 34 -3.58 -29.05 7.98
C PRO A 34 -3.97 -28.25 6.73
N PRO A 35 -3.11 -28.20 5.70
CA PRO A 35 -3.36 -27.38 4.49
C PRO A 35 -4.71 -27.65 3.80
N ALA A 36 -5.20 -28.90 3.87
CA ALA A 36 -6.49 -29.29 3.31
C ALA A 36 -7.67 -28.66 4.08
N LEU A 37 -7.60 -28.62 5.41
CA LEU A 37 -8.63 -28.03 6.27
C LEU A 37 -8.66 -26.50 6.13
N ARG A 38 -7.49 -25.91 5.94
CA ARG A 38 -7.35 -24.47 5.65
C ARG A 38 -7.99 -24.12 4.31
N ARG A 39 -7.71 -24.88 3.24
CA ARG A 39 -8.32 -24.70 1.92
C ARG A 39 -9.83 -24.89 1.93
N ALA A 40 -10.33 -25.93 2.62
CA ALA A 40 -11.76 -26.16 2.75
C ALA A 40 -12.47 -25.01 3.48
N PHE A 41 -11.86 -24.50 4.56
CA PHE A 41 -12.38 -23.35 5.30
C PHE A 41 -12.36 -22.05 4.46
N GLU A 42 -11.30 -21.85 3.70
CA GLU A 42 -11.17 -20.72 2.76
C GLU A 42 -12.26 -20.79 1.68
N ALA A 43 -12.49 -21.96 1.09
CA ALA A 43 -13.54 -22.18 0.11
C ALA A 43 -14.97 -21.99 0.67
N VAL A 44 -15.20 -22.24 1.95
CA VAL A 44 -16.48 -21.97 2.63
C VAL A 44 -16.65 -20.46 2.86
N LEU A 45 -15.59 -19.77 3.32
CA LEU A 45 -15.65 -18.32 3.50
C LEU A 45 -15.89 -17.58 2.18
N ASP A 46 -15.32 -18.05 1.08
CA ASP A 46 -15.50 -17.45 -0.25
C ASP A 46 -16.92 -17.63 -0.81
N ARG A 47 -17.77 -18.44 -0.17
CA ARG A 47 -19.15 -18.75 -0.58
C ARG A 47 -20.25 -18.17 0.31
N LEU A 48 -19.87 -17.58 1.45
CA LEU A 48 -20.87 -17.03 2.38
C LEU A 48 -21.41 -15.68 1.87
N PRO A 49 -22.72 -15.51 1.70
CA PRO A 49 -23.30 -14.21 1.37
C PRO A 49 -23.14 -13.24 2.55
N GLY A 50 -22.65 -12.05 2.27
CA GLY A 50 -22.37 -11.04 3.29
C GLY A 50 -20.92 -10.99 3.78
N ASP A 51 -20.00 -11.40 2.97
CA ASP A 51 -18.60 -11.75 3.15
C ASP A 51 -17.68 -10.54 3.35
N HIS A 52 -17.84 -9.86 4.48
CA HIS A 52 -16.90 -8.81 4.86
C HIS A 52 -16.53 -8.88 6.35
N LEU A 53 -15.28 -8.60 6.62
CA LEU A 53 -14.74 -8.40 7.95
C LEU A 53 -14.74 -6.91 8.26
N VAL A 54 -15.09 -6.54 9.48
CA VAL A 54 -14.90 -5.18 9.97
C VAL A 54 -13.61 -5.11 10.76
N SER A 55 -12.65 -4.39 10.23
CA SER A 55 -11.42 -4.06 10.93
C SER A 55 -11.58 -2.73 11.64
N VAL A 56 -11.14 -2.67 12.90
CA VAL A 56 -11.11 -1.45 13.69
C VAL A 56 -9.68 -0.95 13.72
N LEU A 57 -9.47 0.25 13.19
CA LEU A 57 -8.19 0.93 13.18
C LEU A 57 -7.87 1.48 14.59
N PRO A 58 -6.60 1.81 14.89
CA PRO A 58 -6.17 2.21 16.24
C PRO A 58 -6.94 3.38 16.90
N GLN A 59 -7.51 4.29 16.12
CA GLN A 59 -8.33 5.40 16.65
C GLN A 59 -9.84 5.11 16.62
N GLY A 60 -10.23 3.86 16.37
CA GLY A 60 -11.63 3.44 16.40
C GLY A 60 -12.37 3.54 15.06
N GLU A 61 -11.70 4.01 14.02
CA GLU A 61 -12.29 4.01 12.66
C GLU A 61 -12.53 2.57 12.20
N ARG A 62 -13.59 2.38 11.45
CA ARG A 62 -14.03 1.05 10.99
C ARG A 62 -13.95 0.99 9.48
N VAL A 63 -13.25 -0.02 8.97
CA VAL A 63 -13.19 -0.33 7.54
C VAL A 63 -13.66 -1.77 7.30
N ARG A 64 -14.32 -1.97 6.16
CA ARG A 64 -14.77 -3.28 5.72
C ARG A 64 -13.78 -3.85 4.72
N LEU A 65 -13.43 -5.10 4.90
CA LEU A 65 -12.58 -5.86 3.98
C LEU A 65 -13.32 -7.12 3.55
N SER A 66 -13.18 -7.52 2.30
CA SER A 66 -13.61 -8.83 1.85
C SER A 66 -12.86 -9.93 2.61
N ALA A 67 -13.53 -11.00 3.00
CA ALA A 67 -12.93 -12.12 3.73
C ALA A 67 -11.77 -12.79 2.95
N LYS A 68 -11.76 -12.69 1.64
CA LYS A 68 -10.62 -13.08 0.79
C LYS A 68 -9.33 -12.39 1.22
N TYR A 69 -9.42 -11.13 1.64
CA TYR A 69 -8.28 -10.29 2.05
C TYR A 69 -8.16 -10.12 3.57
N ARG A 70 -8.62 -11.10 4.34
CA ARG A 70 -8.58 -11.13 5.82
C ARG A 70 -7.18 -11.04 6.45
N HIS A 71 -6.13 -11.21 5.64
CA HIS A 71 -4.75 -11.12 6.08
C HIS A 71 -4.17 -9.71 5.93
N VAL A 72 -4.93 -8.78 5.36
CA VAL A 72 -4.53 -7.37 5.30
C VAL A 72 -4.34 -6.85 6.71
N SER A 73 -3.18 -6.28 6.95
CA SER A 73 -2.80 -5.69 8.24
C SER A 73 -2.18 -4.32 7.98
N TRP A 74 -2.12 -3.52 9.01
CA TRP A 74 -1.52 -2.19 8.96
C TRP A 74 -0.35 -2.12 9.93
N ASN A 75 0.74 -1.53 9.46
CA ASN A 75 1.89 -1.24 10.31
C ASN A 75 1.52 -0.09 11.28
N PRO A 76 1.63 -0.29 12.62
CA PRO A 76 1.25 0.74 13.58
C PRO A 76 2.09 2.01 13.51
N VAL A 77 3.35 1.91 13.07
CA VAL A 77 4.25 3.06 12.90
C VAL A 77 3.79 3.90 11.72
N GLU A 78 3.53 3.26 10.59
CA GLU A 78 3.02 3.90 9.38
C GLU A 78 1.63 4.50 9.61
N TYR A 79 0.73 3.77 10.26
CA TYR A 79 -0.59 4.29 10.63
C TYR A 79 -0.47 5.64 11.35
N ARG A 80 0.39 5.73 12.37
CA ARG A 80 0.57 6.98 13.13
C ARG A 80 1.15 8.10 12.27
N ALA A 81 2.14 7.79 11.45
CA ALA A 81 2.78 8.77 10.58
C ALA A 81 1.83 9.30 9.51
N PHE A 82 1.09 8.41 8.84
CA PHE A 82 0.11 8.78 7.81
C PHE A 82 -1.07 9.54 8.42
N ARG A 83 -1.56 9.08 9.58
CA ARG A 83 -2.68 9.75 10.27
C ARG A 83 -2.34 11.18 10.66
N ALA A 84 -1.09 11.42 11.07
CA ALA A 84 -0.60 12.77 11.42
C ALA A 84 -0.47 13.68 10.19
N ALA A 85 -0.23 13.12 8.99
CA ALA A 85 -0.05 13.86 7.76
C ALA A 85 -1.37 14.17 7.04
N VAL A 86 -2.35 13.25 7.09
CA VAL A 86 -3.61 13.38 6.35
C VAL A 86 -4.60 14.26 7.10
N ARG A 87 -5.02 15.36 6.47
CA ARG A 87 -6.07 16.26 6.97
C ARG A 87 -7.38 16.04 6.23
N ARG A 88 -8.49 16.42 6.85
CA ARG A 88 -9.80 16.46 6.17
C ARG A 88 -9.74 17.40 4.97
N GLY A 89 -10.34 16.99 3.86
CA GLY A 89 -10.31 17.73 2.60
C GLY A 89 -9.02 17.56 1.77
N ALA A 90 -8.02 16.82 2.28
CA ALA A 90 -6.77 16.61 1.59
C ALA A 90 -6.92 15.78 0.29
N THR A 91 -6.02 16.03 -0.67
CA THR A 91 -5.77 15.13 -1.79
C THR A 91 -4.58 14.24 -1.45
N VAL A 92 -4.76 12.93 -1.61
CA VAL A 92 -3.75 11.90 -1.36
C VAL A 92 -3.51 11.11 -2.63
N LEU A 93 -2.24 10.83 -2.95
CA LEU A 93 -1.84 9.84 -3.95
C LEU A 93 -1.35 8.59 -3.22
N ASP A 94 -1.99 7.46 -3.49
CA ASP A 94 -1.63 6.13 -2.97
C ASP A 94 -1.08 5.30 -4.14
N ILE A 95 0.23 5.27 -4.28
CA ILE A 95 0.92 4.65 -5.41
C ILE A 95 1.36 3.26 -5.01
N GLY A 96 0.87 2.24 -5.73
CA GLY A 96 0.95 0.84 -5.33
C GLY A 96 -0.14 0.51 -4.31
N ALA A 97 -1.39 0.87 -4.62
CA ALA A 97 -2.51 0.73 -3.70
C ALA A 97 -2.87 -0.73 -3.37
N ASN A 98 -2.44 -1.67 -4.22
CA ASN A 98 -2.75 -3.09 -4.10
C ASN A 98 -4.26 -3.28 -3.88
N VAL A 99 -4.67 -4.08 -2.90
CA VAL A 99 -6.09 -4.29 -2.56
C VAL A 99 -6.71 -3.17 -1.71
N GLY A 100 -5.97 -2.10 -1.44
CA GLY A 100 -6.48 -0.86 -0.84
C GLY A 100 -6.36 -0.75 0.67
N ALA A 101 -5.45 -1.47 1.31
CA ALA A 101 -5.25 -1.37 2.76
C ALA A 101 -5.08 0.09 3.22
N TYR A 102 -4.12 0.80 2.66
CA TYR A 102 -3.86 2.21 2.98
C TYR A 102 -4.86 3.16 2.32
N THR A 103 -5.32 2.84 1.11
CA THR A 103 -6.40 3.61 0.43
C THR A 103 -7.62 3.79 1.33
N LEU A 104 -8.07 2.74 2.02
CA LEU A 104 -9.23 2.80 2.92
C LEU A 104 -8.99 3.72 4.12
N MET A 105 -7.79 3.70 4.70
CA MET A 105 -7.42 4.63 5.76
C MET A 105 -7.42 6.08 5.26
N PHE A 106 -6.76 6.33 4.15
CA PHE A 106 -6.71 7.67 3.54
C PHE A 106 -8.12 8.17 3.22
N ALA A 107 -8.97 7.33 2.58
CA ALA A 107 -10.35 7.68 2.27
C ALA A 107 -11.19 7.99 3.51
N THR A 108 -10.95 7.28 4.62
CA THR A 108 -11.59 7.56 5.92
C THR A 108 -11.18 8.93 6.45
N TRP A 109 -9.87 9.25 6.40
CA TRP A 109 -9.33 10.45 7.03
C TRP A 109 -9.54 11.72 6.22
N VAL A 110 -9.49 11.66 4.89
CA VAL A 110 -9.73 12.83 4.04
C VAL A 110 -11.19 13.30 4.12
N GLY A 111 -12.14 12.41 4.45
CA GLY A 111 -13.56 12.73 4.55
C GLY A 111 -14.19 13.07 3.19
N ASP A 112 -15.43 13.58 3.21
CA ASP A 112 -16.25 13.73 2.00
C ASP A 112 -15.73 14.80 1.03
N GLN A 113 -14.98 15.77 1.50
CA GLN A 113 -14.40 16.85 0.69
C GLN A 113 -13.01 16.52 0.15
N GLY A 114 -12.37 15.45 0.66
CA GLY A 114 -11.06 15.04 0.19
C GLY A 114 -11.12 14.05 -0.97
N ARG A 115 -9.95 13.75 -1.52
CA ARG A 115 -9.79 12.81 -2.65
C ARG A 115 -8.58 11.91 -2.41
N VAL A 116 -8.73 10.66 -2.84
CA VAL A 116 -7.63 9.68 -2.88
C VAL A 116 -7.54 9.17 -4.32
N PHE A 117 -6.37 9.27 -4.91
CA PHE A 117 -6.07 8.65 -6.19
C PHE A 117 -5.19 7.43 -5.91
N ALA A 118 -5.76 6.26 -6.17
CA ALA A 118 -5.15 4.96 -5.86
C ALA A 118 -4.67 4.31 -7.16
N PHE A 119 -3.34 4.25 -7.34
CA PHE A 119 -2.71 3.67 -8.53
C PHE A 119 -2.44 2.18 -8.28
N GLU A 120 -3.04 1.34 -9.11
CA GLU A 120 -2.84 -0.10 -9.05
C GLU A 120 -2.91 -0.71 -10.47
N PRO A 121 -1.77 -1.13 -11.03
CA PRO A 121 -1.72 -1.70 -12.37
C PRO A 121 -2.24 -3.14 -12.44
N ALA A 122 -2.07 -3.96 -11.39
CA ALA A 122 -2.44 -5.37 -11.39
C ALA A 122 -3.98 -5.54 -11.42
N PRO A 123 -4.57 -6.23 -12.42
CA PRO A 123 -6.02 -6.35 -12.55
C PRO A 123 -6.71 -6.99 -11.34
N ASP A 124 -6.11 -8.05 -10.76
CA ASP A 124 -6.67 -8.78 -9.64
C ASP A 124 -6.65 -7.96 -8.35
N ALA A 125 -5.53 -7.29 -8.06
CA ALA A 125 -5.41 -6.38 -6.92
C ALA A 125 -6.38 -5.21 -7.06
N ARG A 126 -6.47 -4.61 -8.26
CA ARG A 126 -7.40 -3.54 -8.57
C ARG A 126 -8.87 -3.95 -8.43
N ALA A 127 -9.23 -5.19 -8.78
CA ALA A 127 -10.57 -5.73 -8.54
C ALA A 127 -10.88 -5.80 -7.03
N GLY A 128 -9.93 -6.24 -6.22
CA GLY A 128 -10.02 -6.22 -4.75
C GLY A 128 -10.17 -4.80 -4.20
N LEU A 129 -9.34 -3.88 -4.66
CA LEU A 129 -9.40 -2.46 -4.30
C LEU A 129 -10.79 -1.87 -4.60
N ARG A 130 -11.33 -2.11 -5.79
CA ARG A 130 -12.68 -1.66 -6.18
C ARG A 130 -13.74 -2.21 -5.24
N THR A 131 -13.68 -3.51 -4.95
CA THR A 131 -14.59 -4.15 -4.00
C THR A 131 -14.54 -3.46 -2.64
N HIS A 132 -13.35 -3.20 -2.12
CA HIS A 132 -13.17 -2.55 -0.82
C HIS A 132 -13.66 -1.09 -0.81
N VAL A 133 -13.38 -0.33 -1.88
CA VAL A 133 -13.85 1.06 -2.02
C VAL A 133 -15.39 1.11 -1.99
N THR A 134 -16.05 0.29 -2.80
CA THR A 134 -17.52 0.24 -2.87
C THR A 134 -18.12 -0.25 -1.55
N MET A 135 -17.57 -1.30 -0.95
CA MET A 135 -18.03 -1.87 0.31
C MET A 135 -18.01 -0.86 1.48
N ASN A 136 -17.09 0.11 1.42
CA ASN A 136 -16.97 1.18 2.42
C ASN A 136 -17.72 2.47 2.02
N GLY A 137 -18.34 2.52 0.84
CA GLY A 137 -19.04 3.70 0.34
C GLY A 137 -18.09 4.85 -0.02
N PHE A 138 -16.87 4.53 -0.48
CA PHE A 138 -15.84 5.52 -0.79
C PHE A 138 -15.76 5.88 -2.28
N ASP A 139 -16.70 5.40 -3.11
CA ASP A 139 -16.70 5.59 -4.57
C ASP A 139 -16.61 7.07 -5.01
N ARG A 140 -17.12 7.99 -4.19
CA ARG A 140 -17.10 9.44 -4.50
C ARG A 140 -15.78 10.11 -4.16
N ARG A 141 -14.95 9.50 -3.30
CA ARG A 141 -13.70 10.10 -2.81
C ARG A 141 -12.44 9.36 -3.27
N VAL A 142 -12.59 8.11 -3.74
CA VAL A 142 -11.48 7.31 -4.26
C VAL A 142 -11.61 7.16 -5.77
N THR A 143 -10.56 7.57 -6.48
CA THR A 143 -10.39 7.31 -7.91
C THR A 143 -9.33 6.25 -8.08
N ILE A 144 -9.70 5.12 -8.68
CA ILE A 144 -8.78 4.02 -8.98
C ILE A 144 -8.18 4.25 -10.36
N VAL A 145 -6.85 4.37 -10.41
CA VAL A 145 -6.08 4.59 -11.63
C VAL A 145 -5.41 3.29 -12.04
N ALA A 146 -5.76 2.78 -13.23
CA ALA A 146 -5.29 1.49 -13.74
C ALA A 146 -3.92 1.61 -14.44
N SER A 147 -2.96 2.29 -13.80
CA SER A 147 -1.63 2.51 -14.33
C SER A 147 -0.58 2.26 -13.27
N ALA A 148 0.60 1.80 -13.68
CA ALA A 148 1.78 1.90 -12.86
C ALA A 148 2.30 3.35 -12.89
N VAL A 149 2.95 3.78 -11.82
CA VAL A 149 3.66 5.07 -11.83
C VAL A 149 5.13 4.81 -12.12
N ALA A 150 5.69 5.58 -13.07
CA ALA A 150 7.03 5.40 -13.59
C ALA A 150 7.68 6.75 -13.96
N ALA A 151 8.89 6.71 -14.54
CA ALA A 151 9.60 7.91 -14.99
C ALA A 151 9.01 8.54 -16.26
N SER A 152 8.20 7.79 -17.03
CA SER A 152 7.61 8.26 -18.27
C SER A 152 6.18 7.73 -18.49
N VAL A 153 5.38 8.52 -19.20
CA VAL A 153 4.05 8.10 -19.67
C VAL A 153 4.20 7.15 -20.84
N GLY A 154 3.44 6.05 -20.84
CA GLY A 154 3.49 5.07 -21.93
C GLY A 154 2.92 3.72 -21.54
N SER A 155 3.66 2.66 -21.82
CA SER A 155 3.37 1.28 -21.41
C SER A 155 4.66 0.57 -21.06
N ALA A 156 4.59 -0.36 -20.10
CA ALA A 156 5.73 -1.16 -19.69
C ALA A 156 5.29 -2.58 -19.29
N PRO A 157 6.18 -3.59 -19.43
CA PRO A 157 5.95 -4.90 -18.86
C PRO A 157 5.91 -4.84 -17.34
N PHE A 158 4.93 -5.51 -16.76
CA PHE A 158 4.68 -5.57 -15.33
C PHE A 158 4.66 -7.02 -14.86
N ALA A 159 5.55 -7.38 -13.96
CA ALA A 159 5.67 -8.73 -13.44
C ALA A 159 4.54 -9.03 -12.45
N MET A 160 3.83 -10.13 -12.69
CA MET A 160 2.71 -10.60 -11.87
C MET A 160 3.20 -11.68 -10.90
N HIS A 161 3.46 -11.31 -9.64
CA HIS A 161 3.87 -12.30 -8.66
C HIS A 161 2.67 -13.13 -8.18
N PRO A 162 2.80 -14.47 -8.07
CA PRO A 162 1.68 -15.35 -7.68
C PRO A 162 1.05 -15.04 -6.31
N SER A 163 1.80 -14.42 -5.40
CA SER A 163 1.27 -13.97 -4.10
C SER A 163 0.50 -12.66 -4.16
N GLY A 164 0.55 -11.95 -5.30
CA GLY A 164 -0.10 -10.66 -5.52
C GLY A 164 0.58 -9.46 -4.84
N GLY A 165 1.39 -9.69 -3.80
CA GLY A 165 1.97 -8.61 -3.00
C GLY A 165 3.22 -7.98 -3.58
N ALA A 166 4.01 -8.73 -4.33
CA ALA A 166 5.30 -8.31 -4.88
C ALA A 166 5.26 -8.09 -6.42
N SER A 167 4.11 -7.75 -6.97
CA SER A 167 3.97 -7.46 -8.40
C SER A 167 4.52 -6.07 -8.72
N SER A 168 5.42 -5.95 -9.70
CA SER A 168 6.19 -4.73 -9.92
C SER A 168 6.66 -4.54 -11.36
N LEU A 169 7.00 -3.30 -11.72
CA LEU A 169 7.78 -2.98 -12.91
C LEU A 169 9.24 -3.41 -12.79
N ALA A 170 9.79 -3.46 -11.59
CA ALA A 170 11.21 -3.71 -11.33
C ALA A 170 11.62 -5.18 -11.59
N VAL A 171 10.70 -6.13 -11.46
CA VAL A 171 10.98 -7.57 -11.52
C VAL A 171 10.84 -8.13 -12.94
N SER A 172 10.69 -7.29 -13.95
CA SER A 172 10.55 -7.70 -15.35
C SER A 172 11.76 -8.47 -15.92
N SER A 173 12.90 -8.45 -15.25
CA SER A 173 14.11 -9.21 -15.63
C SER A 173 14.16 -10.65 -15.08
N LEU A 174 13.24 -11.06 -14.21
CA LEU A 174 13.16 -12.42 -13.70
C LEU A 174 12.38 -13.31 -14.68
N GLY A 175 13.08 -14.06 -15.49
CA GLY A 175 12.64 -14.75 -16.70
C GLY A 175 11.43 -15.67 -16.68
N ASP A 176 10.92 -16.11 -15.53
CA ASP A 176 9.82 -17.08 -15.41
C ASP A 176 8.55 -16.55 -14.71
N VAL A 177 8.48 -15.25 -14.47
CA VAL A 177 7.28 -14.63 -13.86
C VAL A 177 6.36 -14.15 -14.96
N PRO A 178 5.05 -14.46 -14.93
CA PRO A 178 4.11 -13.94 -15.92
C PRO A 178 4.12 -12.41 -15.97
N HIS A 179 4.15 -11.85 -17.17
CA HIS A 179 4.14 -10.40 -17.38
C HIS A 179 2.87 -10.00 -18.13
N ILE A 180 2.39 -8.81 -17.83
CA ILE A 180 1.35 -8.12 -18.60
C ILE A 180 1.85 -6.74 -18.97
N ASP A 181 1.41 -6.21 -20.13
CA ASP A 181 1.65 -4.80 -20.42
C ASP A 181 0.67 -3.93 -19.68
N VAL A 182 1.17 -2.95 -18.94
CA VAL A 182 0.38 -1.97 -18.21
C VAL A 182 0.66 -0.55 -18.69
N ALA A 183 -0.34 0.30 -18.67
CA ALA A 183 -0.13 1.72 -18.88
C ALA A 183 0.77 2.29 -17.77
N THR A 184 1.65 3.21 -18.12
CA THR A 184 2.47 3.96 -17.17
C THR A 184 2.07 5.43 -17.16
N GLU A 185 2.12 6.02 -15.98
CA GLU A 185 1.86 7.43 -15.72
C GLU A 185 2.99 8.02 -14.88
N THR A 186 3.19 9.34 -14.93
CA THR A 186 4.11 10.03 -14.02
C THR A 186 3.34 10.87 -13.01
N ILE A 187 3.87 11.04 -11.80
CA ILE A 187 3.23 11.91 -10.81
C ILE A 187 3.07 13.33 -11.38
N ASP A 188 4.11 13.82 -12.06
CA ASP A 188 4.14 15.16 -12.62
C ASP A 188 3.04 15.36 -13.69
N ASN A 189 2.91 14.44 -14.64
CA ASN A 189 1.88 14.51 -15.66
C ASN A 189 0.49 14.41 -15.09
N PHE A 190 0.28 13.49 -14.16
CA PHE A 190 -1.01 13.27 -13.51
C PHE A 190 -1.47 14.51 -12.72
N CYS A 191 -0.59 15.06 -11.89
CA CYS A 191 -0.88 16.26 -11.11
C CYS A 191 -1.14 17.48 -12.01
N ARG A 192 -0.33 17.64 -13.05
CA ARG A 192 -0.49 18.75 -14.00
C ARG A 192 -1.80 18.65 -14.78
N THR A 193 -2.14 17.46 -15.30
CA THR A 193 -3.34 17.24 -16.14
C THR A 193 -4.63 17.47 -15.36
N LEU A 194 -4.66 17.11 -14.08
CA LEU A 194 -5.83 17.26 -13.23
C LEU A 194 -5.77 18.50 -12.32
N ALA A 195 -4.75 19.35 -12.48
CA ALA A 195 -4.48 20.51 -11.64
C ALA A 195 -4.50 20.17 -10.13
N LEU A 196 -3.85 19.07 -9.75
CA LEU A 196 -3.84 18.58 -8.37
C LEU A 196 -2.67 19.16 -7.57
N LEU A 197 -2.95 19.44 -6.31
CA LEU A 197 -1.95 19.77 -5.28
C LEU A 197 -2.07 18.73 -4.15
N PRO A 198 -1.38 17.59 -4.26
CA PRO A 198 -1.46 16.57 -3.23
C PRO A 198 -0.86 17.07 -1.92
N ALA A 199 -1.49 16.70 -0.81
CA ALA A 199 -0.97 16.95 0.53
C ALA A 199 -0.14 15.78 1.05
N VAL A 200 -0.42 14.57 0.54
CA VAL A 200 0.28 13.34 0.89
C VAL A 200 0.49 12.49 -0.36
N VAL A 201 1.68 11.94 -0.50
CA VAL A 201 2.03 10.90 -1.49
C VAL A 201 2.61 9.71 -0.73
N LYS A 202 1.99 8.53 -0.88
CA LYS A 202 2.57 7.23 -0.47
C LYS A 202 3.05 6.52 -1.73
N ILE A 203 4.26 5.97 -1.68
CA ILE A 203 4.88 5.18 -2.75
C ILE A 203 5.28 3.83 -2.15
N ASP A 204 4.75 2.76 -2.75
CA ASP A 204 5.03 1.38 -2.35
C ASP A 204 4.84 0.52 -3.61
N VAL A 205 5.91 0.33 -4.36
CA VAL A 205 5.88 -0.19 -5.73
C VAL A 205 6.85 -1.36 -5.95
N GLU A 206 7.27 -1.98 -4.83
CA GLU A 206 7.99 -3.25 -4.84
C GLU A 206 9.26 -3.22 -5.75
N GLY A 207 10.07 -2.16 -5.59
CA GLY A 207 11.36 -2.00 -6.25
C GLY A 207 11.41 -1.02 -7.43
N ALA A 208 10.29 -0.39 -7.82
CA ALA A 208 10.26 0.64 -8.86
C ALA A 208 10.34 2.08 -8.31
N GLU A 209 10.75 2.26 -7.05
CA GLU A 209 10.75 3.55 -6.35
C GLU A 209 11.58 4.61 -7.08
N LEU A 210 12.74 4.22 -7.66
CA LEU A 210 13.59 5.13 -8.44
C LEU A 210 12.83 5.74 -9.61
N GLU A 211 12.09 4.93 -10.35
CA GLU A 211 11.34 5.38 -11.52
C GLU A 211 10.17 6.30 -11.12
N VAL A 212 9.51 5.99 -10.01
CA VAL A 212 8.47 6.85 -9.44
C VAL A 212 9.02 8.20 -9.01
N LEU A 213 10.17 8.22 -8.33
CA LEU A 213 10.85 9.46 -7.90
C LEU A 213 11.24 10.32 -9.09
N LYS A 214 11.81 9.74 -10.16
CA LYS A 214 12.15 10.45 -11.41
C LYS A 214 10.91 11.06 -12.08
N GLY A 215 9.79 10.33 -12.10
CA GLY A 215 8.52 10.79 -12.69
C GLY A 215 7.75 11.82 -11.85
N GLY A 216 8.23 12.14 -10.66
CA GLY A 216 7.55 13.04 -9.72
C GLY A 216 8.32 14.30 -9.35
N ARG A 217 9.41 14.63 -10.01
CA ARG A 217 10.34 15.70 -9.58
C ARG A 217 9.68 17.07 -9.32
N GLN A 218 8.68 17.45 -10.12
CA GLN A 218 7.96 18.72 -9.95
C GLN A 218 6.89 18.62 -8.86
N ALA A 219 6.05 17.59 -8.91
CA ALA A 219 4.97 17.40 -7.95
C ALA A 219 5.51 17.10 -6.53
N LEU A 220 6.55 16.28 -6.42
CA LEU A 220 7.20 16.01 -5.13
C LEU A 220 7.93 17.27 -4.57
N ALA A 221 8.22 18.23 -5.43
CA ALA A 221 8.78 19.51 -5.03
C ALA A 221 7.78 20.49 -4.38
N LEU A 222 6.49 20.20 -4.37
CA LEU A 222 5.48 21.08 -3.81
C LEU A 222 5.70 21.36 -2.32
N PRO A 223 5.54 22.61 -1.86
CA PRO A 223 5.72 22.95 -0.46
C PRO A 223 4.61 22.32 0.40
N GLY A 224 4.97 21.85 1.59
CA GLY A 224 4.02 21.26 2.54
C GLY A 224 3.58 19.84 2.23
N LEU A 225 4.06 19.24 1.14
CA LEU A 225 3.76 17.86 0.77
C LEU A 225 4.44 16.89 1.76
N HIS A 226 3.70 15.90 2.23
CA HIS A 226 4.21 14.77 2.97
C HIS A 226 4.44 13.59 2.02
N ILE A 227 5.68 13.13 1.94
CA ILE A 227 6.09 12.04 1.05
C ILE A 227 6.54 10.87 1.90
N PHE A 228 5.94 9.71 1.66
CA PHE A 228 6.30 8.44 2.29
C PHE A 228 6.63 7.42 1.20
N VAL A 229 7.75 6.73 1.36
CA VAL A 229 8.21 5.73 0.39
C VAL A 229 8.58 4.47 1.14
N GLU A 230 8.04 3.34 0.72
CA GLU A 230 8.49 2.04 1.20
C GLU A 230 9.65 1.58 0.33
N PHE A 231 10.79 1.25 0.96
CA PHE A 231 12.02 0.86 0.27
C PHE A 231 12.13 -0.66 0.18
N HIS A 232 12.49 -1.15 -1.01
CA HIS A 232 12.65 -2.58 -1.30
C HIS A 232 14.05 -2.88 -1.85
N PRO A 233 15.12 -2.86 -0.99
CA PRO A 233 16.52 -3.00 -1.43
C PRO A 233 16.81 -4.30 -2.18
N GLY A 234 16.16 -5.41 -1.83
CA GLY A 234 16.30 -6.68 -2.54
C GLY A 234 15.72 -6.64 -3.95
N ALA A 235 14.57 -5.99 -4.13
CA ALA A 235 13.97 -5.80 -5.45
C ALA A 235 14.82 -4.87 -6.33
N TRP A 236 15.46 -3.84 -5.75
CA TRP A 236 16.40 -2.98 -6.48
C TRP A 236 17.56 -3.79 -7.07
N GLN A 237 18.20 -4.65 -6.26
CA GLN A 237 19.31 -5.48 -6.71
C GLN A 237 18.93 -6.37 -7.90
N LEU A 238 17.72 -6.94 -7.90
CA LEU A 238 17.21 -7.75 -9.00
C LEU A 238 17.03 -6.94 -10.29
N SER A 239 16.80 -5.64 -10.17
CA SER A 239 16.62 -4.71 -11.31
C SER A 239 17.89 -3.96 -11.68
N GLY A 240 19.03 -4.26 -11.02
CA GLY A 240 20.29 -3.57 -11.25
C GLY A 240 20.34 -2.15 -10.67
N ILE A 241 19.36 -1.79 -9.83
CA ILE A 241 19.31 -0.51 -9.13
C ILE A 241 20.14 -0.65 -7.84
N THR A 242 20.97 0.34 -7.56
CA THR A 242 21.79 0.37 -6.36
C THR A 242 21.26 1.40 -5.36
N ARG A 243 21.67 1.25 -4.09
CA ARG A 243 21.45 2.30 -3.09
C ARG A 243 21.95 3.65 -3.55
N ALA A 244 23.15 3.68 -4.22
CA ALA A 244 23.75 4.92 -4.70
C ALA A 244 22.86 5.64 -5.73
N ASP A 245 22.11 4.91 -6.56
CA ASP A 245 21.18 5.49 -7.53
C ASP A 245 20.01 6.18 -6.83
N ILE A 246 19.42 5.53 -5.82
CA ILE A 246 18.35 6.13 -4.99
C ILE A 246 18.87 7.36 -4.24
N GLU A 247 20.03 7.27 -3.59
CA GLU A 247 20.62 8.39 -2.87
C GLU A 247 20.98 9.57 -3.80
N ALA A 248 21.41 9.28 -5.03
CA ALA A 248 21.70 10.31 -6.02
C ALA A 248 20.42 11.04 -6.46
N GLU A 249 19.34 10.30 -6.75
CA GLU A 249 18.05 10.88 -7.10
C GLU A 249 17.47 11.73 -5.96
N LEU A 250 17.49 11.21 -4.74
CA LEU A 250 17.03 11.96 -3.56
C LEU A 250 17.84 13.24 -3.35
N ARG A 251 19.16 13.18 -3.55
CA ARG A 251 20.04 14.33 -3.42
C ARG A 251 19.77 15.37 -4.49
N GLU A 252 19.56 14.95 -5.73
CA GLU A 252 19.22 15.84 -6.85
C GLU A 252 17.90 16.58 -6.60
N GLN A 253 16.92 15.89 -6.02
CA GLN A 253 15.63 16.50 -5.65
C GLN A 253 15.67 17.27 -4.31
N GLY A 254 16.79 17.29 -3.60
CA GLY A 254 16.95 17.98 -2.32
C GLY A 254 16.26 17.28 -1.14
N PHE A 255 16.18 15.94 -1.16
CA PHE A 255 15.59 15.14 -0.09
C PHE A 255 16.62 14.35 0.71
N THR A 256 16.23 14.04 1.95
CA THR A 256 16.79 12.97 2.79
C THR A 256 15.68 11.96 3.12
N ALA A 257 16.04 10.69 3.28
CA ALA A 257 15.13 9.64 3.71
C ALA A 257 15.30 9.38 5.20
N GLU A 258 14.22 9.54 5.97
CA GLU A 258 14.18 9.25 7.41
C GLU A 258 13.28 8.05 7.63
N PRO A 259 13.77 6.91 8.17
CA PRO A 259 12.92 5.76 8.45
C PRO A 259 11.85 6.12 9.50
N LEU A 260 10.63 5.66 9.32
CA LEU A 260 9.56 5.87 10.29
C LEU A 260 9.81 5.09 11.58
N ASP A 261 10.46 3.94 11.48
CA ASP A 261 10.99 3.19 12.61
C ASP A 261 12.52 3.33 12.64
N ALA A 262 13.03 4.10 13.59
CA ALA A 262 14.46 4.36 13.73
C ALA A 262 15.29 3.11 14.10
N SER A 263 14.64 1.99 14.45
CA SER A 263 15.33 0.71 14.71
C SER A 263 15.62 -0.09 13.43
N CYS A 264 15.07 0.34 12.29
CA CYS A 264 15.23 -0.32 11.00
C CYS A 264 16.13 0.49 10.07
N ASP A 265 17.09 -0.18 9.43
CA ASP A 265 17.88 0.43 8.36
C ASP A 265 17.14 0.23 7.01
N PRO A 266 16.62 1.32 6.39
CA PRO A 266 15.86 1.23 5.17
C PRO A 266 16.69 0.83 3.94
N TRP A 267 18.00 0.82 4.07
CA TRP A 267 18.90 0.48 2.97
C TRP A 267 19.23 -1.01 2.88
N THR A 268 18.93 -1.75 3.93
CA THR A 268 19.25 -3.19 4.03
C THR A 268 18.06 -4.06 4.43
N THR A 269 16.99 -3.44 4.93
CA THR A 269 15.77 -4.14 5.39
C THR A 269 14.64 -3.91 4.39
N GLU A 270 14.00 -5.00 3.96
CA GLU A 270 12.83 -4.94 3.07
C GLU A 270 11.61 -4.30 3.73
N GLY A 271 10.85 -3.54 2.94
CA GLY A 271 9.57 -3.02 3.36
C GLY A 271 9.66 -1.97 4.47
N VAL A 272 10.74 -1.18 4.51
CA VAL A 272 10.86 -0.09 5.47
C VAL A 272 10.34 1.20 4.89
N CYS A 273 9.28 1.71 5.49
CA CYS A 273 8.75 3.00 5.11
C CYS A 273 9.61 4.15 5.64
N VAL A 274 10.02 5.02 4.74
CA VAL A 274 10.75 6.25 5.03
C VAL A 274 9.87 7.47 4.75
N ARG A 275 10.12 8.54 5.46
CA ARG A 275 9.61 9.86 5.14
C ARG A 275 10.68 10.67 4.43
N LEU A 276 10.37 11.22 3.27
CA LEU A 276 11.26 12.15 2.61
C LEU A 276 11.14 13.54 3.25
N ARG A 277 12.29 14.10 3.64
CA ARG A 277 12.43 15.44 4.19
C ARG A 277 13.24 16.30 3.25
N ARG A 278 12.82 17.54 3.06
CA ARG A 278 13.66 18.53 2.39
C ARG A 278 14.88 18.85 3.22
N ARG A 279 16.01 18.97 2.55
CA ARG A 279 17.27 19.45 3.13
C ARG A 279 17.18 20.91 3.47
#